data_457612365e2335625b98ef390d7e959c
#
_entry.id   457612365e2335625b98ef390d7e959c
#
_cell.length_a   1.000
_cell.length_b   1.000
_cell.length_c   1.000
_cell.angle_alpha   90.00
_cell.angle_beta   90.00
_cell.angle_gamma   90.00
#
_symmetry.space_group_name_H-M   'P 1'
#
loop_
_entity.id
_entity.type
_entity.pdbx_description
1 polymer ?
#
loop_
_entity_poly.entity_id
_entity_poly.type
_entity_poly.pdbx_seq_one_letter_code
_entity_poly.pdbx_strand_id
1 'polypeptide(L)'
;MIKHTLIIAIFFIHSFLFSQKTKTNNITTTIKEKILLQTNTDFYLSGENILYKTICFNEANENTLVSKIVYIELINNDNVSIIKHKQIIKNGISFNDFFIPTNFETGNYKIIAYTNLTLNNNNYVSKKVFK
;
A
#
# COMPACT_ATOMS: atom_id res chain seq x y z
N MET A 1 -31.11 18.68 -61.24
CA MET A 1 -29.74 18.54 -60.70
C MET A 1 -29.57 19.20 -59.31
N ILE A 2 -30.13 20.33 -59.00
CA ILE A 2 -29.95 21.07 -57.73
C ILE A 2 -30.50 20.29 -56.52
N LYS A 3 -31.59 19.54 -56.65
CA LYS A 3 -32.20 18.79 -55.53
C LYS A 3 -31.29 17.61 -55.00
N HIS A 4 -30.56 16.97 -55.87
CA HIS A 4 -29.68 15.83 -55.46
C HIS A 4 -28.38 16.33 -54.83
N THR A 5 -27.86 17.46 -55.25
CA THR A 5 -26.69 18.10 -54.62
C THR A 5 -26.96 18.57 -53.20
N LEU A 6 -28.20 19.05 -52.94
CA LEU A 6 -28.60 19.50 -51.61
C LEU A 6 -28.71 18.33 -50.61
N ILE A 7 -29.21 17.17 -51.06
CA ILE A 7 -29.34 15.97 -50.23
C ILE A 7 -27.96 15.41 -49.84
N ILE A 8 -27.01 15.41 -50.77
CA ILE A 8 -25.64 14.92 -50.53
C ILE A 8 -24.93 15.87 -49.53
N ALA A 9 -25.13 17.17 -49.62
CA ALA A 9 -24.55 18.12 -48.68
C ALA A 9 -25.07 17.94 -47.25
N ILE A 10 -26.37 17.65 -47.07
CA ILE A 10 -26.96 17.37 -45.77
C ILE A 10 -26.41 16.09 -45.16
N PHE A 11 -26.13 15.04 -45.94
CA PHE A 11 -25.57 13.80 -45.48
C PHE A 11 -24.12 13.97 -44.98
N PHE A 12 -23.32 14.82 -45.61
CA PHE A 12 -21.97 15.14 -45.18
C PHE A 12 -21.92 15.93 -43.87
N ILE A 13 -22.88 16.80 -43.60
CA ILE A 13 -22.94 17.57 -42.36
C ILE A 13 -23.28 16.69 -41.17
N HIS A 14 -24.11 15.64 -41.35
CA HIS A 14 -24.44 14.70 -40.28
C HIS A 14 -23.25 13.81 -39.82
N SER A 15 -22.33 13.50 -40.73
CA SER A 15 -21.14 12.69 -40.38
C SER A 15 -20.11 13.47 -39.54
N PHE A 16 -20.11 14.81 -39.57
CA PHE A 16 -19.21 15.62 -38.74
C PHE A 16 -19.67 15.75 -37.27
N LEU A 17 -20.96 15.53 -36.99
CA LEU A 17 -21.51 15.69 -35.65
C LEU A 17 -21.28 14.50 -34.74
N PHE A 18 -20.88 13.33 -35.27
CA PHE A 18 -20.65 12.15 -34.49
C PHE A 18 -19.20 11.98 -33.98
N SER A 19 -18.31 12.91 -34.33
CA SER A 19 -16.92 12.89 -33.86
C SER A 19 -16.71 13.69 -32.55
N GLN A 20 -17.64 13.59 -31.59
CA GLN A 20 -17.37 14.07 -30.25
C GLN A 20 -16.54 13.00 -29.51
N LYS A 21 -15.24 13.21 -29.49
CA LYS A 21 -14.33 12.50 -28.63
C LYS A 21 -14.74 12.73 -27.17
N THR A 22 -15.43 11.78 -26.58
CA THR A 22 -15.71 11.79 -25.13
C THR A 22 -14.37 11.80 -24.44
N LYS A 23 -14.00 12.94 -23.87
CA LYS A 23 -12.82 13.07 -23.02
C LYS A 23 -13.14 12.29 -21.74
N THR A 24 -12.80 10.99 -21.73
CA THR A 24 -12.86 10.19 -20.54
C THR A 24 -11.83 10.79 -19.59
N ASN A 25 -12.28 11.57 -18.63
CA ASN A 25 -11.44 11.96 -17.51
C ASN A 25 -11.16 10.66 -16.74
N ASN A 26 -10.07 10.00 -17.07
CA ASN A 26 -9.50 8.97 -16.22
C ASN A 26 -9.11 9.65 -14.92
N ILE A 27 -10.02 9.65 -13.95
CA ILE A 27 -9.68 9.96 -12.57
C ILE A 27 -8.79 8.82 -12.15
N THR A 28 -7.50 8.99 -12.31
CA THR A 28 -6.49 8.11 -11.73
C THR A 28 -6.56 8.35 -10.23
N THR A 29 -7.43 7.64 -9.54
CA THR A 29 -7.43 7.59 -8.08
C THR A 29 -6.08 6.99 -7.68
N THR A 30 -5.16 7.86 -7.31
CA THR A 30 -3.85 7.44 -6.80
C THR A 30 -4.10 6.72 -5.49
N ILE A 31 -3.95 5.41 -5.49
CA ILE A 31 -4.08 4.58 -4.29
C ILE A 31 -2.91 4.92 -3.37
N LYS A 32 -3.23 5.49 -2.20
CA LYS A 32 -2.25 5.88 -1.18
C LYS A 32 -2.42 4.98 0.03
N GLU A 33 -1.87 3.77 -0.03
CA GLU A 33 -1.85 2.89 1.13
C GLU A 33 -0.92 3.42 2.22
N LYS A 34 -1.39 3.35 3.46
CA LYS A 34 -0.63 3.59 4.68
C LYS A 34 -0.67 2.37 5.60
N ILE A 35 0.36 2.24 6.40
CA ILE A 35 0.49 1.19 7.40
C ILE A 35 0.77 1.84 8.74
N LEU A 36 0.01 1.46 9.76
CA LEU A 36 0.34 1.69 11.15
C LEU A 36 0.86 0.38 11.75
N LEU A 37 1.93 0.47 12.51
CA LEU A 37 2.52 -0.65 13.24
C LEU A 37 2.40 -0.36 14.74
N GLN A 38 1.82 -1.29 15.46
CA GLN A 38 1.68 -1.27 16.91
C GLN A 38 2.38 -2.50 17.50
N THR A 39 3.01 -2.33 18.65
CA THR A 39 3.62 -3.40 19.43
C THR A 39 3.09 -3.34 20.87
N ASN A 40 3.19 -4.46 21.60
CA ASN A 40 2.75 -4.54 22.98
C ASN A 40 3.59 -3.66 23.95
N THR A 41 4.88 -3.48 23.65
CA THR A 41 5.80 -2.60 24.39
C THR A 41 6.89 -2.06 23.45
N ASP A 42 7.73 -1.17 23.95
CA ASP A 42 8.91 -0.62 23.25
C ASP A 42 10.23 -1.21 23.79
N PHE A 43 10.17 -1.99 24.86
CA PHE A 43 11.32 -2.65 25.49
C PHE A 43 11.05 -4.13 25.66
N TYR A 44 12.05 -4.97 25.35
CA TYR A 44 11.95 -6.42 25.39
C TYR A 44 13.21 -7.06 25.97
N LEU A 45 13.04 -8.20 26.59
CA LEU A 45 14.12 -9.06 27.06
C LEU A 45 14.28 -10.26 26.12
N SER A 46 15.48 -10.83 26.11
CA SER A 46 15.71 -12.09 25.41
C SER A 46 14.80 -13.18 25.98
N GLY A 47 14.22 -14.00 25.09
CA GLY A 47 13.24 -15.02 25.45
C GLY A 47 11.78 -14.55 25.42
N GLU A 48 11.53 -13.27 25.20
CA GLU A 48 10.16 -12.71 25.04
C GLU A 48 9.68 -12.73 23.61
N ASN A 49 8.37 -12.58 23.44
CA ASN A 49 7.73 -12.36 22.15
C ASN A 49 7.36 -10.90 21.97
N ILE A 50 7.76 -10.33 20.84
CA ILE A 50 7.30 -9.03 20.36
C ILE A 50 5.96 -9.25 19.66
N LEU A 51 4.84 -8.99 20.35
CA LEU A 51 3.54 -9.02 19.70
C LEU A 51 3.36 -7.77 18.85
N TYR A 52 2.97 -7.92 17.61
CA TYR A 52 2.73 -6.79 16.73
C TYR A 52 1.40 -6.89 15.99
N LYS A 53 0.84 -5.72 15.70
CA LYS A 53 -0.34 -5.52 14.88
C LYS A 53 -0.05 -4.49 13.81
N THR A 54 -0.41 -4.79 12.57
CA THR A 54 -0.41 -3.82 11.48
C THR A 54 -1.84 -3.47 11.08
N ILE A 55 -2.07 -2.19 10.81
CA ILE A 55 -3.33 -1.67 10.27
C ILE A 55 -3.00 -1.02 8.93
N CYS A 56 -3.54 -1.58 7.86
CA CYS A 56 -3.35 -1.10 6.49
C CYS A 56 -4.63 -0.42 6.04
N PHE A 57 -4.52 0.78 5.49
CA PHE A 57 -5.66 1.55 4.99
C PHE A 57 -5.25 2.40 3.79
N ASN A 58 -6.23 2.80 2.99
CA ASN A 58 -6.04 3.73 1.90
C ASN A 58 -6.40 5.13 2.39
N GLU A 59 -5.47 6.09 2.32
CA GLU A 59 -5.68 7.46 2.76
C GLU A 59 -6.78 8.18 1.97
N ALA A 60 -6.97 7.82 0.70
CA ALA A 60 -7.99 8.44 -0.15
C ALA A 60 -9.39 7.82 0.04
N ASN A 61 -9.45 6.53 0.38
CA ASN A 61 -10.71 5.81 0.61
C ASN A 61 -10.44 4.55 1.45
N GLU A 62 -10.86 4.55 2.69
CA GLU A 62 -10.62 3.47 3.66
C GLU A 62 -11.15 2.10 3.22
N ASN A 63 -12.17 2.08 2.34
CA ASN A 63 -12.79 0.84 1.87
C ASN A 63 -12.07 0.18 0.68
N THR A 64 -11.04 0.81 0.12
CA THR A 64 -10.31 0.30 -1.05
C THR A 64 -8.90 -0.11 -0.70
N LEU A 65 -8.73 -1.15 0.11
CA LEU A 65 -7.43 -1.76 0.34
C LEU A 65 -7.08 -2.66 -0.86
N VAL A 66 -5.94 -2.41 -1.50
CA VAL A 66 -5.46 -3.17 -2.66
C VAL A 66 -4.52 -4.30 -2.25
N SER A 67 -3.64 -4.03 -1.29
CA SER A 67 -2.67 -5.02 -0.83
C SER A 67 -3.32 -6.09 0.04
N LYS A 68 -3.03 -7.34 -0.29
CA LYS A 68 -3.47 -8.52 0.48
C LYS A 68 -2.41 -9.04 1.43
N ILE A 69 -1.19 -8.54 1.30
CA ILE A 69 -0.02 -9.00 2.02
C ILE A 69 0.75 -7.81 2.56
N VAL A 70 1.17 -7.92 3.82
CA VAL A 70 2.11 -7.03 4.48
C VAL A 70 3.35 -7.82 4.84
N TYR A 71 4.50 -7.21 4.68
CA TYR A 71 5.81 -7.71 5.13
C TYR A 71 6.21 -6.95 6.37
N ILE A 72 6.71 -7.69 7.36
CA ILE A 72 7.18 -7.15 8.63
C ILE A 72 8.59 -7.68 8.87
N GLU A 73 9.54 -6.78 9.12
CA GLU A 73 10.94 -7.16 9.34
C GLU A 73 11.44 -6.58 10.67
N LEU A 74 12.15 -7.41 11.41
CA LEU A 74 12.97 -6.99 12.54
C LEU A 74 14.39 -6.73 12.03
N ILE A 75 14.89 -5.51 12.23
CA ILE A 75 16.16 -5.01 11.70
C ILE A 75 17.06 -4.64 12.86
N ASN A 76 18.33 -5.05 12.80
CA ASN A 76 19.34 -4.68 13.79
C ASN A 76 19.92 -3.26 13.54
N ASN A 77 20.85 -2.85 14.40
CA ASN A 77 21.55 -1.55 14.29
C ASN A 77 22.30 -1.36 12.98
N ASP A 78 22.80 -2.43 12.38
CA ASP A 78 23.52 -2.39 11.11
C ASP A 78 22.60 -2.33 9.89
N ASN A 79 21.29 -2.15 10.11
CA ASN A 79 20.23 -2.19 9.10
C ASN A 79 20.10 -3.53 8.37
N VAL A 80 20.52 -4.62 9.03
CA VAL A 80 20.34 -5.97 8.52
C VAL A 80 19.02 -6.53 8.99
N SER A 81 18.21 -7.08 8.07
CA SER A 81 16.98 -7.79 8.41
C SER A 81 17.31 -9.12 9.04
N ILE A 82 16.91 -9.31 10.31
CA ILE A 82 17.20 -10.53 11.09
C ILE A 82 16.05 -11.52 10.95
N ILE A 83 14.82 -11.03 11.03
CA ILE A 83 13.61 -11.84 10.92
C ILE A 83 12.66 -11.12 9.96
N LYS A 84 12.07 -11.89 9.05
CA LYS A 84 11.10 -11.38 8.09
C LYS A 84 9.85 -12.24 8.08
N HIS A 85 8.70 -11.60 8.28
CA HIS A 85 7.39 -12.22 8.18
C HIS A 85 6.63 -11.71 6.97
N LYS A 86 5.85 -12.62 6.38
CA LYS A 86 4.88 -12.33 5.32
C LYS A 86 3.50 -12.69 5.85
N GLN A 87 2.62 -11.69 5.99
CA GLN A 87 1.31 -11.85 6.62
C GLN A 87 0.18 -11.49 5.66
N ILE A 88 -0.93 -12.20 5.78
CA ILE A 88 -2.16 -11.89 5.06
C ILE A 88 -2.89 -10.76 5.81
N ILE A 89 -3.29 -9.74 5.06
CA ILE A 89 -4.15 -8.67 5.58
C ILE A 89 -5.61 -9.12 5.48
N LYS A 90 -6.30 -9.15 6.62
CA LYS A 90 -7.73 -9.44 6.70
C LYS A 90 -8.45 -8.20 7.24
N ASN A 91 -9.40 -7.66 6.47
CA ASN A 91 -10.13 -6.44 6.83
C ASN A 91 -9.20 -5.28 7.26
N GLY A 92 -8.10 -5.08 6.53
CA GLY A 92 -7.13 -4.03 6.84
C GLY A 92 -6.18 -4.36 7.99
N ILE A 93 -6.26 -5.52 8.64
CA ILE A 93 -5.50 -5.85 9.83
C ILE A 93 -4.70 -7.13 9.63
N SER A 94 -3.49 -7.14 10.18
CA SER A 94 -2.67 -8.33 10.37
C SER A 94 -2.01 -8.28 11.75
N PHE A 95 -1.81 -9.42 12.40
CA PHE A 95 -1.11 -9.54 13.68
C PHE A 95 -0.33 -10.84 13.73
N ASN A 96 0.78 -10.82 14.45
CA ASN A 96 1.65 -11.97 14.73
C ASN A 96 2.67 -11.57 15.81
N ASP A 97 3.69 -12.41 16.01
CA ASP A 97 4.76 -12.17 16.96
C ASP A 97 6.12 -12.53 16.38
N PHE A 98 7.17 -11.90 16.93
CA PHE A 98 8.55 -12.32 16.79
C PHE A 98 9.04 -12.88 18.13
N PHE A 99 9.56 -14.09 18.14
CA PHE A 99 10.31 -14.59 19.29
C PHE A 99 11.72 -14.00 19.29
N ILE A 100 12.18 -13.48 20.42
CA ILE A 100 13.54 -12.97 20.61
C ILE A 100 14.40 -14.09 21.22
N PRO A 101 15.31 -14.71 20.43
CA PRO A 101 16.20 -15.73 20.96
C PRO A 101 17.09 -15.20 22.06
N THR A 102 17.51 -16.08 22.98
CA THR A 102 18.36 -15.71 24.12
C THR A 102 19.76 -15.27 23.73
N ASN A 103 20.19 -15.58 22.49
CA ASN A 103 21.48 -15.20 21.94
C ASN A 103 21.44 -13.87 21.16
N PHE A 104 20.32 -13.15 21.17
CA PHE A 104 20.29 -11.80 20.59
C PHE A 104 21.09 -10.85 21.44
N GLU A 105 21.89 -10.02 20.77
CA GLU A 105 22.69 -9.00 21.43
C GLU A 105 21.80 -7.89 21.98
N THR A 106 22.21 -7.31 23.12
CA THR A 106 21.56 -6.14 23.66
C THR A 106 21.78 -4.94 22.73
N GLY A 107 20.74 -4.23 22.34
CA GLY A 107 20.87 -3.13 21.42
C GLY A 107 19.55 -2.55 20.96
N ASN A 108 19.63 -1.65 20.00
CA ASN A 108 18.49 -1.06 19.35
C ASN A 108 18.09 -1.91 18.12
N TYR A 109 16.80 -2.12 17.98
CA TYR A 109 16.23 -2.82 16.85
C TYR A 109 15.10 -1.98 16.26
N LYS A 110 14.82 -2.16 15.00
CA LYS A 110 13.69 -1.52 14.31
C LYS A 110 12.75 -2.59 13.80
N ILE A 111 11.46 -2.38 13.96
CA ILE A 111 10.47 -3.11 13.17
C ILE A 111 10.00 -2.20 12.05
N ILE A 112 10.03 -2.69 10.83
CA ILE A 112 9.42 -2.03 9.67
C ILE A 112 8.30 -2.89 9.14
N ALA A 113 7.25 -2.22 8.64
CA ALA A 113 6.14 -2.88 7.97
C ALA A 113 5.87 -2.20 6.63
N TYR A 114 5.68 -2.98 5.58
CA TYR A 114 5.43 -2.47 4.25
C TYR A 114 4.60 -3.45 3.40
N THR A 115 3.90 -2.91 2.41
CA THR A 115 3.33 -3.65 1.29
C THR A 115 4.14 -3.35 0.04
N ASN A 116 3.92 -4.08 -1.05
CA ASN A 116 4.57 -3.75 -2.32
C ASN A 116 4.24 -2.32 -2.80
N LEU A 117 3.04 -1.83 -2.51
CA LEU A 117 2.65 -0.47 -2.86
C LEU A 117 3.35 0.59 -2.00
N THR A 118 3.45 0.37 -0.69
CA THR A 118 4.13 1.33 0.21
C THR A 118 5.64 1.32 0.02
N LEU A 119 6.24 0.19 -0.37
CA LEU A 119 7.67 0.11 -0.65
C LEU A 119 8.08 0.98 -1.84
N ASN A 120 7.26 1.02 -2.88
CA ASN A 120 7.51 1.85 -4.05
C ASN A 120 7.35 3.36 -3.76
N ASN A 121 6.63 3.68 -2.68
CA ASN A 121 6.40 5.03 -2.18
C ASN A 121 7.08 5.20 -0.82
N ASN A 122 8.35 5.54 -0.78
CA ASN A 122 9.19 5.63 0.43
C ASN A 122 8.56 6.37 1.63
N ASN A 123 7.47 7.06 1.45
CA ASN A 123 6.80 7.90 2.46
C ASN A 123 5.77 7.15 3.32
N TYR A 124 5.45 5.87 3.03
CA TYR A 124 4.34 5.14 3.67
C TYR A 124 4.76 3.92 4.49
N VAL A 125 6.04 3.76 4.75
CA VAL A 125 6.56 2.67 5.58
C VAL A 125 6.45 3.03 7.05
N SER A 126 5.75 2.25 7.84
CA SER A 126 5.68 2.41 9.30
C SER A 126 6.93 1.82 9.95
N LYS A 127 7.47 2.51 10.97
CA LYS A 127 8.68 2.08 11.69
C LYS A 127 8.48 2.18 13.20
N LYS A 128 8.98 1.20 13.94
CA LYS A 128 9.08 1.20 15.40
C LYS A 128 10.53 0.94 15.79
N VAL A 129 11.03 1.67 16.77
CA VAL A 129 12.41 1.54 17.28
C VAL A 129 12.35 1.02 18.70
N PHE A 130 13.18 0.04 19.03
CA PHE A 130 13.33 -0.54 20.36
C PHE A 130 14.69 -0.15 20.93
N LYS A 131 14.71 0.09 22.24
CA LYS A 131 15.92 0.39 22.99
C LYS A 131 16.15 -0.68 24.03
#